data_7169517aa0b3e2b83848c00c1a4e1dde
#
_entry.id   7169517aa0b3e2b83848c00c1a4e1dde
#
_cell.length_a   1.000
_cell.length_b   1.000
_cell.length_c   1.000
_cell.angle_alpha   90.00
_cell.angle_beta   90.00
_cell.angle_gamma   90.00
#
_symmetry.space_group_name_H-M   'P 1'
#
loop_
_entity.id
_entity.type
_entity.pdbx_description
1 polymer ?
#
loop_
_entity_poly.entity_id
_entity_poly.type
_entity_poly.pdbx_seq_one_letter_code
_entity_poly.pdbx_strand_id
1 'polypeptide(L)'
;GDSDLQLERINVYFNEATGGRYVPRAILMDLEPGTMDSVRAGPYGQIFRPDNFIFGQSGAGNNWAKGHYTEGAELIDSVLDVCRKEAEPCDCLQGFQIAHSLGGGTGSGMGTLLISKLREEYPDRIMCTFSIIPSPKVSDTVVEPYNTTLSVHQLVENSDESFCVDNEALYSICFATLKLTTPTFGDLNHLVSAVMSGVTCCLRFPGQLNSDLRQLAVNLVPILSLIHISEPPTR
;
A
#
# COMPACT_ATOMS: atom_id res chain seq x y z
N GLY A 1 15.96 13.05 11.02
CA GLY A 1 16.30 14.39 10.52
C GLY A 1 16.57 15.33 11.67
N ASP A 2 17.55 16.19 11.50
CA ASP A 2 17.99 17.12 12.54
C ASP A 2 17.45 18.55 12.29
N SER A 3 16.63 18.72 11.25
CA SER A 3 16.04 20.01 10.87
C SER A 3 14.58 20.06 11.26
N ASP A 4 14.12 21.17 11.83
CA ASP A 4 12.72 21.40 12.19
C ASP A 4 11.79 21.27 10.98
N LEU A 5 12.23 21.66 9.80
CA LEU A 5 11.47 21.51 8.55
C LEU A 5 11.22 20.04 8.16
N GLN A 6 12.14 19.14 8.50
CA GLN A 6 11.98 17.70 8.23
C GLN A 6 11.00 17.05 9.22
N LEU A 7 10.84 17.60 10.40
CA LEU A 7 9.98 17.09 11.46
C LEU A 7 8.61 17.78 11.52
N GLU A 8 8.41 18.86 10.80
CA GLU A 8 7.19 19.68 10.87
C GLU A 8 5.91 18.86 10.60
N ARG A 9 5.96 17.92 9.65
CA ARG A 9 4.84 17.05 9.30
C ARG A 9 5.11 15.57 9.55
N ILE A 10 5.98 15.27 10.50
CA ILE A 10 6.33 13.88 10.84
C ILE A 10 5.12 13.08 11.33
N ASN A 11 4.17 13.73 11.98
CA ASN A 11 2.96 13.13 12.52
C ASN A 11 1.98 12.60 11.46
N VAL A 12 2.18 12.94 10.19
CA VAL A 12 1.36 12.37 9.08
C VAL A 12 1.55 10.85 9.01
N TYR A 13 2.77 10.34 9.17
CA TYR A 13 3.08 8.92 9.08
C TYR A 13 3.64 8.29 10.36
N PHE A 14 3.99 9.09 11.35
CA PHE A 14 4.62 8.61 12.56
C PHE A 14 3.87 9.05 13.80
N ASN A 15 3.79 8.16 14.78
CA ASN A 15 3.38 8.49 16.13
C ASN A 15 4.61 8.89 16.95
N GLU A 16 4.48 9.89 17.78
CA GLU A 16 5.51 10.25 18.75
C GLU A 16 5.39 9.38 20.00
N ALA A 17 6.48 8.73 20.36
CA ALA A 17 6.61 7.93 21.56
C ALA A 17 7.45 8.66 22.62
N THR A 18 7.47 8.14 23.84
CA THR A 18 8.24 8.70 24.95
C THR A 18 9.73 8.78 24.59
N GLY A 19 10.37 9.88 24.99
CA GLY A 19 11.80 10.10 24.75
C GLY A 19 12.15 10.61 23.34
N GLY A 20 11.20 11.25 22.65
CA GLY A 20 11.44 11.84 21.34
C GLY A 20 11.62 10.81 20.21
N ARG A 21 11.12 9.59 20.40
CA ARG A 21 11.14 8.53 19.41
C ARG A 21 9.92 8.61 18.51
N TYR A 22 10.10 8.28 17.24
CA TYR A 22 9.01 8.23 16.27
C TYR A 22 8.79 6.78 15.82
N VAL A 23 7.53 6.36 15.83
CA VAL A 23 7.12 5.01 15.46
C VAL A 23 6.19 5.09 14.24
N PRO A 24 6.47 4.37 13.16
CA PRO A 24 5.60 4.37 11.97
C PRO A 24 4.18 3.93 12.32
N ARG A 25 3.20 4.66 11.80
CA ARG A 25 1.80 4.25 11.85
C ARG A 25 1.54 3.28 10.73
N ALA A 26 2.15 2.11 10.82
CA ALA A 26 2.11 1.06 9.81
C ALA A 26 1.64 -0.25 10.42
N ILE A 27 0.78 -0.95 9.66
CA ILE A 27 0.25 -2.26 10.02
C ILE A 27 0.74 -3.24 8.97
N LEU A 28 1.38 -4.31 9.40
CA LEU A 28 1.91 -5.35 8.54
C LEU A 28 1.09 -6.61 8.73
N MET A 29 0.54 -7.13 7.64
CA MET A 29 -0.29 -8.33 7.69
C MET A 29 0.13 -9.35 6.65
N ASP A 30 0.11 -10.62 7.02
CA ASP A 30 0.25 -11.74 6.11
C ASP A 30 -0.48 -12.97 6.69
N LEU A 31 -0.81 -13.93 5.84
CA LEU A 31 -1.38 -15.22 6.25
C LEU A 31 -0.32 -16.26 6.61
N GLU A 32 0.95 -15.94 6.44
CA GLU A 32 2.09 -16.76 6.86
C GLU A 32 3.13 -15.95 7.63
N PRO A 33 3.85 -16.55 8.60
CA PRO A 33 4.77 -15.83 9.45
C PRO A 33 6.11 -15.47 8.79
N GLY A 34 6.54 -16.23 7.78
CA GLY A 34 7.90 -16.17 7.22
C GLY A 34 8.29 -14.79 6.67
N THR A 35 7.39 -14.13 5.95
CA THR A 35 7.64 -12.79 5.39
C THR A 35 7.84 -11.75 6.49
N MET A 36 7.03 -11.82 7.54
CA MET A 36 7.09 -10.87 8.65
C MET A 36 8.32 -11.09 9.53
N ASP A 37 8.74 -12.33 9.70
CA ASP A 37 10.01 -12.64 10.39
C ASP A 37 11.20 -12.06 9.62
N SER A 38 11.16 -12.13 8.30
CA SER A 38 12.17 -11.50 7.45
C SER A 38 12.21 -9.98 7.59
N VAL A 39 11.06 -9.32 7.71
CA VAL A 39 10.97 -7.88 7.96
C VAL A 39 11.53 -7.53 9.35
N ARG A 40 11.18 -8.28 10.39
CA ARG A 40 11.69 -8.06 11.75
C ARG A 40 13.21 -8.23 11.85
N ALA A 41 13.76 -9.18 11.10
CA ALA A 41 15.21 -9.41 11.03
C ALA A 41 15.95 -8.39 10.14
N GLY A 42 15.22 -7.62 9.35
CA GLY A 42 15.77 -6.61 8.45
C GLY A 42 16.29 -5.35 9.18
N PRO A 43 16.96 -4.45 8.45
CA PRO A 43 17.61 -3.26 9.03
C PRO A 43 16.62 -2.29 9.69
N TYR A 44 15.36 -2.29 9.26
CA TYR A 44 14.29 -1.42 9.80
C TYR A 44 13.26 -2.17 10.63
N GLY A 45 13.45 -3.46 10.91
CA GLY A 45 12.47 -4.26 11.63
C GLY A 45 12.14 -3.75 13.03
N GLN A 46 13.10 -3.08 13.67
CA GLN A 46 12.98 -2.58 15.05
C GLN A 46 12.22 -1.24 15.18
N ILE A 47 11.94 -0.55 14.07
CA ILE A 47 11.20 0.71 14.12
C ILE A 47 9.69 0.49 14.24
N PHE A 48 9.18 -0.66 13.78
CA PHE A 48 7.76 -0.98 13.81
C PHE A 48 7.30 -1.41 15.20
N ARG A 49 6.08 -1.04 15.53
CA ARG A 49 5.43 -1.48 16.75
C ARG A 49 5.15 -3.00 16.67
N PRO A 50 5.60 -3.81 17.64
CA PRO A 50 5.39 -5.26 17.60
C PRO A 50 3.92 -5.68 17.48
N ASP A 51 3.02 -4.95 18.14
CA ASP A 51 1.57 -5.22 18.10
C ASP A 51 0.92 -4.96 16.72
N ASN A 52 1.62 -4.27 15.83
CA ASN A 52 1.14 -3.98 14.47
C ASN A 52 1.53 -5.05 13.44
N PHE A 53 2.20 -6.10 13.87
CA PHE A 53 2.45 -7.29 13.06
C PHE A 53 1.33 -8.32 13.31
N ILE A 54 0.50 -8.56 12.29
CA ILE A 54 -0.65 -9.48 12.37
C ILE A 54 -0.47 -10.54 11.31
N PHE A 55 -0.33 -11.79 11.74
CA PHE A 55 -0.06 -12.90 10.84
C PHE A 55 -0.85 -14.14 11.18
N GLY A 56 -1.21 -14.90 10.13
CA GLY A 56 -1.75 -16.24 10.23
C GLY A 56 -0.67 -17.30 10.12
N GLN A 57 -1.07 -18.56 10.07
CA GLN A 57 -0.18 -19.72 10.00
C GLN A 57 -0.31 -20.51 8.70
N SER A 58 -1.48 -20.44 8.07
CA SER A 58 -1.86 -21.33 6.98
C SER A 58 -1.40 -20.88 5.58
N GLY A 59 -1.16 -19.58 5.40
CA GLY A 59 -0.93 -19.01 4.08
C GLY A 59 -2.17 -19.00 3.18
N ALA A 60 -2.12 -18.27 2.08
CA ALA A 60 -3.20 -18.23 1.09
C ALA A 60 -2.91 -19.06 -0.17
N GLY A 61 -1.69 -19.59 -0.34
CA GLY A 61 -1.30 -20.43 -1.46
C GLY A 61 -1.55 -19.79 -2.84
N ASN A 62 -1.30 -18.49 -3.00
CA ASN A 62 -1.57 -17.72 -4.20
C ASN A 62 -3.04 -17.82 -4.68
N ASN A 63 -3.98 -17.96 -3.76
CA ASN A 63 -5.39 -18.10 -4.06
C ASN A 63 -6.18 -16.92 -3.47
N TRP A 64 -6.73 -16.10 -4.35
CA TRP A 64 -7.52 -14.92 -3.98
C TRP A 64 -8.70 -15.28 -3.06
N ALA A 65 -9.41 -16.37 -3.36
CA ALA A 65 -10.57 -16.79 -2.58
C ALA A 65 -10.20 -17.19 -1.14
N LYS A 66 -9.04 -17.82 -0.94
CA LYS A 66 -8.54 -18.11 0.41
C LYS A 66 -8.24 -16.83 1.18
N GLY A 67 -7.61 -15.87 0.54
CA GLY A 67 -7.32 -14.57 1.15
C GLY A 67 -8.58 -13.76 1.45
N HIS A 68 -9.61 -13.87 0.63
CA HIS A 68 -10.81 -13.03 0.73
C HIS A 68 -11.94 -13.67 1.56
N TYR A 69 -12.18 -14.96 1.44
CA TYR A 69 -13.36 -15.62 2.00
C TYR A 69 -13.08 -16.60 3.15
N THR A 70 -11.92 -17.22 3.21
CA THR A 70 -11.62 -18.26 4.22
C THR A 70 -10.51 -17.83 5.16
N GLU A 71 -9.27 -18.09 4.85
CA GLU A 71 -8.12 -17.80 5.73
C GLU A 71 -8.00 -16.30 6.09
N GLY A 72 -8.21 -15.43 5.12
CA GLY A 72 -8.19 -13.99 5.36
C GLY A 72 -9.36 -13.51 6.21
N ALA A 73 -10.56 -14.07 6.02
CA ALA A 73 -11.74 -13.73 6.80
C ALA A 73 -11.61 -14.09 8.28
N GLU A 74 -10.82 -15.10 8.62
CA GLU A 74 -10.53 -15.46 10.02
C GLU A 74 -9.61 -14.44 10.71
N LEU A 75 -8.70 -13.82 9.96
CA LEU A 75 -7.70 -12.89 10.50
C LEU A 75 -8.12 -11.41 10.41
N ILE A 76 -9.09 -11.09 9.56
CA ILE A 76 -9.43 -9.70 9.24
C ILE A 76 -9.86 -8.86 10.44
N ASP A 77 -10.60 -9.44 11.37
CA ASP A 77 -11.09 -8.72 12.56
C ASP A 77 -9.92 -8.26 13.44
N SER A 78 -8.89 -9.08 13.56
CA SER A 78 -7.66 -8.71 14.29
C SER A 78 -6.93 -7.54 13.62
N VAL A 79 -6.92 -7.49 12.29
CA VAL A 79 -6.34 -6.38 11.53
C VAL A 79 -7.15 -5.10 11.73
N LEU A 80 -8.47 -5.19 11.64
CA LEU A 80 -9.38 -4.06 11.87
C LEU A 80 -9.26 -3.49 13.27
N ASP A 81 -9.09 -4.33 14.29
CA ASP A 81 -8.88 -3.88 15.67
C ASP A 81 -7.60 -3.04 15.80
N VAL A 82 -6.54 -3.42 15.13
CA VAL A 82 -5.30 -2.63 15.11
C VAL A 82 -5.48 -1.35 14.30
N CYS A 83 -6.22 -1.39 13.19
CA CYS A 83 -6.56 -0.19 12.42
C CYS A 83 -7.32 0.83 13.28
N ARG A 84 -8.31 0.38 14.05
CA ARG A 84 -9.08 1.23 14.99
C ARG A 84 -8.18 1.84 16.06
N LYS A 85 -7.28 1.04 16.66
CA LYS A 85 -6.32 1.52 17.67
C LYS A 85 -5.36 2.58 17.12
N GLU A 86 -4.96 2.46 15.86
CA GLU A 86 -4.11 3.45 15.21
C GLU A 86 -4.89 4.69 14.72
N ALA A 87 -6.17 4.53 14.39
CA ALA A 87 -7.04 5.64 13.99
C ALA A 87 -7.51 6.50 15.16
N GLU A 88 -7.74 5.89 16.33
CA GLU A 88 -8.29 6.57 17.52
C GLU A 88 -7.46 7.78 17.99
N PRO A 89 -6.11 7.72 18.09
CA PRO A 89 -5.30 8.86 18.51
C PRO A 89 -5.11 9.93 17.41
N CYS A 90 -5.68 9.76 16.23
CA CYS A 90 -5.57 10.74 15.15
C CYS A 90 -6.56 11.89 15.37
N ASP A 91 -6.10 13.14 15.41
CA ASP A 91 -6.95 14.31 15.50
C ASP A 91 -7.83 14.48 14.26
N CYS A 92 -7.27 14.19 13.10
CA CYS A 92 -7.96 14.24 11.80
C CYS A 92 -7.42 13.17 10.87
N LEU A 93 -8.00 11.97 10.94
CA LEU A 93 -7.66 10.88 10.03
C LEU A 93 -8.03 11.29 8.61
N GLN A 94 -7.06 11.31 7.69
CA GLN A 94 -7.28 11.61 6.27
C GLN A 94 -7.80 10.39 5.52
N GLY A 95 -7.21 9.23 5.78
CA GLY A 95 -7.53 8.00 5.10
C GLY A 95 -6.49 6.90 5.33
N PHE A 96 -6.50 5.93 4.43
CA PHE A 96 -5.64 4.76 4.50
C PHE A 96 -4.82 4.64 3.22
N GLN A 97 -3.56 4.24 3.36
CA GLN A 97 -2.70 3.86 2.25
C GLN A 97 -2.39 2.37 2.34
N ILE A 98 -2.68 1.63 1.29
CA ILE A 98 -2.53 0.17 1.26
C ILE A 98 -1.56 -0.20 0.14
N ALA A 99 -0.46 -0.85 0.51
CA ALA A 99 0.51 -1.40 -0.42
C ALA A 99 0.32 -2.92 -0.50
N HIS A 100 0.04 -3.42 -1.69
CA HIS A 100 -0.24 -4.84 -1.91
C HIS A 100 0.07 -5.28 -3.34
N SER A 101 0.22 -6.59 -3.54
CA SER A 101 0.26 -7.19 -4.88
C SER A 101 -1.11 -7.70 -5.28
N LEU A 102 -1.42 -7.69 -6.58
CA LEU A 102 -2.69 -8.17 -7.12
C LEU A 102 -2.63 -9.64 -7.59
N GLY A 103 -1.45 -10.20 -7.75
CA GLY A 103 -1.27 -11.55 -8.29
C GLY A 103 -1.27 -12.68 -7.26
N GLY A 104 -1.08 -12.37 -5.98
CA GLY A 104 -1.00 -13.37 -4.90
C GLY A 104 -2.34 -13.71 -4.27
N GLY A 105 -2.28 -14.31 -3.08
CA GLY A 105 -3.47 -14.65 -2.28
C GLY A 105 -3.72 -13.67 -1.16
N THR A 106 -2.73 -13.38 -0.31
CA THR A 106 -2.87 -12.48 0.84
C THR A 106 -3.03 -11.02 0.40
N GLY A 107 -2.08 -10.47 -0.33
CA GLY A 107 -2.13 -9.06 -0.76
C GLY A 107 -3.32 -8.76 -1.66
N SER A 108 -3.68 -9.67 -2.55
CA SER A 108 -4.83 -9.54 -3.44
C SER A 108 -6.16 -9.85 -2.74
N GLY A 109 -6.31 -11.03 -2.14
CA GLY A 109 -7.56 -11.48 -1.53
C GLY A 109 -7.85 -10.78 -0.19
N MET A 110 -6.95 -10.92 0.77
CA MET A 110 -7.10 -10.30 2.09
C MET A 110 -6.92 -8.78 2.03
N GLY A 111 -6.03 -8.27 1.17
CA GLY A 111 -5.86 -6.84 0.97
C GLY A 111 -7.14 -6.17 0.48
N THR A 112 -7.82 -6.73 -0.52
CA THR A 112 -9.10 -6.22 -1.02
C THR A 112 -10.24 -6.39 -0.02
N LEU A 113 -10.25 -7.46 0.78
CA LEU A 113 -11.19 -7.62 1.89
C LEU A 113 -11.01 -6.50 2.92
N LEU A 114 -9.76 -6.18 3.30
CA LEU A 114 -9.47 -5.09 4.22
C LEU A 114 -9.96 -3.75 3.66
N ILE A 115 -9.74 -3.46 2.40
CA ILE A 115 -10.22 -2.23 1.73
C ILE A 115 -11.74 -2.13 1.84
N SER A 116 -12.46 -3.19 1.53
CA SER A 116 -13.91 -3.27 1.63
C SER A 116 -14.39 -2.99 3.07
N LYS A 117 -13.78 -3.64 4.07
CA LYS A 117 -14.14 -3.46 5.48
C LYS A 117 -13.81 -2.06 6.00
N LEU A 118 -12.68 -1.50 5.62
CA LEU A 118 -12.33 -0.12 5.98
C LEU A 118 -13.28 0.88 5.32
N ARG A 119 -13.72 0.64 4.10
CA ARG A 119 -14.72 1.48 3.42
C ARG A 119 -16.08 1.43 4.13
N GLU A 120 -16.49 0.27 4.64
CA GLU A 120 -17.72 0.14 5.44
C GLU A 120 -17.63 0.93 6.75
N GLU A 121 -16.48 0.90 7.43
CA GLU A 121 -16.28 1.51 8.73
C GLU A 121 -15.94 3.01 8.64
N TYR A 122 -15.22 3.42 7.59
CA TYR A 122 -14.76 4.79 7.34
C TYR A 122 -15.16 5.26 5.93
N PRO A 123 -16.47 5.40 5.63
CA PRO A 123 -16.95 5.69 4.27
C PRO A 123 -16.58 7.07 3.75
N ASP A 124 -16.25 8.01 4.63
CA ASP A 124 -15.88 9.40 4.32
C ASP A 124 -14.37 9.65 4.27
N ARG A 125 -13.56 8.61 4.51
CA ARG A 125 -12.10 8.69 4.48
C ARG A 125 -11.57 8.24 3.13
N ILE A 126 -10.42 8.79 2.74
CA ILE A 126 -9.79 8.46 1.47
C ILE A 126 -9.13 7.07 1.54
N MET A 127 -9.39 6.27 0.53
CA MET A 127 -8.76 4.97 0.33
C MET A 127 -7.79 5.04 -0.85
N CYS A 128 -6.51 5.09 -0.56
CA CYS A 128 -5.43 5.13 -1.54
C CYS A 128 -4.71 3.78 -1.59
N THR A 129 -4.47 3.24 -2.77
CA THR A 129 -3.72 1.99 -2.92
C THR A 129 -2.50 2.14 -3.81
N PHE A 130 -1.45 1.40 -3.46
CA PHE A 130 -0.28 1.15 -4.30
C PHE A 130 -0.31 -0.32 -4.68
N SER A 131 -0.78 -0.60 -5.88
CA SER A 131 -1.10 -1.95 -6.33
C SER A 131 -0.07 -2.43 -7.34
N ILE A 132 0.63 -3.51 -7.01
CA ILE A 132 1.61 -4.13 -7.90
C ILE A 132 0.90 -5.10 -8.82
N ILE A 133 0.92 -4.79 -10.12
CA ILE A 133 0.33 -5.62 -11.15
C ILE A 133 1.35 -6.70 -11.56
N PRO A 134 0.95 -7.99 -11.59
CA PRO A 134 1.85 -9.06 -11.98
C PRO A 134 2.21 -8.99 -13.46
N SER A 135 3.38 -9.52 -13.79
CA SER A 135 3.86 -9.65 -15.16
C SER A 135 4.16 -11.11 -15.49
N PRO A 136 3.78 -11.62 -16.67
CA PRO A 136 4.07 -12.97 -17.08
C PRO A 136 5.59 -13.24 -17.25
N LYS A 137 6.40 -12.19 -17.37
CA LYS A 137 7.86 -12.29 -17.47
C LYS A 137 8.55 -12.54 -16.12
N VAL A 138 7.84 -12.35 -15.01
CA VAL A 138 8.42 -12.26 -13.66
C VAL A 138 7.99 -13.40 -12.77
N SER A 139 6.88 -14.07 -13.08
CA SER A 139 6.31 -15.12 -12.25
C SER A 139 5.85 -16.31 -13.07
N ASP A 140 6.08 -17.49 -12.51
CA ASP A 140 5.62 -18.76 -13.06
C ASP A 140 4.22 -19.16 -12.55
N THR A 141 3.59 -18.32 -11.72
CA THR A 141 2.26 -18.59 -11.16
C THR A 141 1.17 -18.34 -12.19
N VAL A 142 0.54 -19.39 -12.67
CA VAL A 142 -0.46 -19.33 -13.76
C VAL A 142 -1.80 -18.68 -13.38
N VAL A 143 -2.09 -18.58 -12.09
CA VAL A 143 -3.37 -18.05 -11.58
C VAL A 143 -3.36 -16.53 -11.30
N GLU A 144 -2.23 -15.87 -11.50
CA GLU A 144 -2.10 -14.42 -11.27
C GLU A 144 -3.13 -13.56 -12.01
N PRO A 145 -3.47 -13.85 -13.30
CA PRO A 145 -4.51 -13.08 -14.00
C PRO A 145 -5.88 -13.17 -13.34
N TYR A 146 -6.25 -14.33 -12.80
CA TYR A 146 -7.52 -14.50 -12.07
C TYR A 146 -7.53 -13.68 -10.79
N ASN A 147 -6.47 -13.79 -9.97
CA ASN A 147 -6.34 -13.03 -8.74
C ASN A 147 -6.38 -11.52 -9.00
N THR A 148 -5.69 -11.06 -10.05
CA THR A 148 -5.65 -9.66 -10.45
C THR A 148 -7.03 -9.15 -10.88
N THR A 149 -7.75 -9.90 -11.71
CA THR A 149 -9.07 -9.52 -12.19
C THR A 149 -10.07 -9.37 -11.04
N LEU A 150 -10.08 -10.32 -10.10
CA LEU A 150 -10.94 -10.27 -8.92
C LEU A 150 -10.57 -9.10 -8.00
N SER A 151 -9.27 -8.80 -7.87
CA SER A 151 -8.81 -7.66 -7.08
C SER A 151 -9.15 -6.32 -7.69
N VAL A 152 -8.98 -6.16 -8.99
CA VAL A 152 -9.31 -4.91 -9.71
C VAL A 152 -10.79 -4.59 -9.57
N HIS A 153 -11.67 -5.58 -9.65
CA HIS A 153 -13.10 -5.38 -9.42
C HIS A 153 -13.39 -4.78 -8.04
N GLN A 154 -12.73 -5.29 -7.00
CA GLN A 154 -12.85 -4.73 -5.64
C GLN A 154 -12.26 -3.31 -5.53
N LEU A 155 -11.15 -3.03 -6.21
CA LEU A 155 -10.53 -1.71 -6.19
C LEU A 155 -11.41 -0.65 -6.86
N VAL A 156 -12.05 -0.98 -7.97
CA VAL A 156 -12.97 -0.07 -8.67
C VAL A 156 -14.12 0.36 -7.76
N GLU A 157 -14.62 -0.55 -6.93
CA GLU A 157 -15.75 -0.27 -6.04
C GLU A 157 -15.35 0.44 -4.74
N ASN A 158 -14.17 0.13 -4.18
CA ASN A 158 -13.84 0.48 -2.80
C ASN A 158 -12.63 1.41 -2.64
N SER A 159 -11.87 1.72 -3.68
CA SER A 159 -10.77 2.68 -3.60
C SER A 159 -11.12 4.02 -4.26
N ASP A 160 -10.57 5.10 -3.72
CA ASP A 160 -10.70 6.45 -4.29
C ASP A 160 -9.61 6.70 -5.33
N GLU A 161 -8.40 6.21 -5.06
CA GLU A 161 -7.27 6.29 -5.96
C GLU A 161 -6.40 5.03 -5.85
N SER A 162 -5.92 4.57 -7.00
CA SER A 162 -5.04 3.40 -7.09
C SER A 162 -3.86 3.71 -8.00
N PHE A 163 -2.67 3.70 -7.41
CA PHE A 163 -1.41 3.78 -8.14
C PHE A 163 -1.03 2.39 -8.63
N CYS A 164 -1.19 2.17 -9.92
CA CYS A 164 -0.87 0.88 -10.54
C CYS A 164 0.61 0.84 -10.92
N VAL A 165 1.36 -0.05 -10.29
CA VAL A 165 2.77 -0.28 -10.57
C VAL A 165 2.92 -1.62 -11.29
N ASP A 166 3.34 -1.57 -12.54
CA ASP A 166 3.51 -2.75 -13.37
C ASP A 166 4.92 -3.34 -13.20
N ASN A 167 5.00 -4.58 -12.75
CA ASN A 167 6.26 -5.28 -12.61
C ASN A 167 7.04 -5.39 -13.94
N GLU A 168 6.36 -5.51 -15.07
CA GLU A 168 7.02 -5.54 -16.38
C GLU A 168 7.74 -4.22 -16.68
N ALA A 169 7.10 -3.09 -16.38
CA ALA A 169 7.70 -1.77 -16.53
C ALA A 169 8.91 -1.60 -15.59
N LEU A 170 8.82 -2.08 -14.35
CA LEU A 170 9.94 -2.05 -13.41
C LEU A 170 11.14 -2.85 -13.91
N TYR A 171 10.92 -4.05 -14.45
CA TYR A 171 11.98 -4.83 -15.08
C TYR A 171 12.60 -4.12 -16.28
N SER A 172 11.78 -3.54 -17.14
CA SER A 172 12.25 -2.77 -18.29
C SER A 172 13.14 -1.58 -17.89
N ILE A 173 12.79 -0.90 -16.81
CA ILE A 173 13.61 0.17 -16.22
C ILE A 173 14.94 -0.36 -15.71
N CYS A 174 14.93 -1.48 -14.99
CA CYS A 174 16.16 -2.11 -14.49
C CYS A 174 17.10 -2.49 -15.62
N PHE A 175 16.62 -3.11 -16.70
CA PHE A 175 17.45 -3.53 -17.84
C PHE A 175 17.86 -2.36 -18.72
N ALA A 176 16.89 -1.54 -19.18
CA ALA A 176 17.15 -0.53 -20.18
C ALA A 176 17.83 0.72 -19.62
N THR A 177 17.40 1.16 -18.45
CA THR A 177 17.83 2.43 -17.85
C THR A 177 18.98 2.23 -16.86
N LEU A 178 18.81 1.31 -15.92
CA LEU A 178 19.78 1.05 -14.85
C LEU A 178 20.88 0.08 -15.28
N LYS A 179 20.74 -0.56 -16.43
CA LYS A 179 21.74 -1.52 -17.00
C LYS A 179 22.06 -2.69 -16.06
N LEU A 180 21.10 -3.10 -15.24
CA LEU A 180 21.24 -4.26 -14.38
C LEU A 180 21.08 -5.54 -15.21
N THR A 181 22.02 -6.46 -15.10
CA THR A 181 21.98 -7.74 -15.83
C THR A 181 21.06 -8.77 -15.18
N THR A 182 20.94 -8.73 -13.85
CA THR A 182 20.13 -9.65 -13.05
C THR A 182 19.37 -8.88 -11.98
N PRO A 183 18.27 -8.20 -12.33
CA PRO A 183 17.46 -7.49 -11.35
C PRO A 183 16.86 -8.43 -10.31
N THR A 184 16.93 -8.05 -9.05
CA THR A 184 16.34 -8.75 -7.92
C THR A 184 15.02 -8.10 -7.51
N PHE A 185 14.21 -8.78 -6.70
CA PHE A 185 13.03 -8.15 -6.07
C PHE A 185 13.40 -6.94 -5.22
N GLY A 186 14.59 -6.92 -4.62
CA GLY A 186 15.10 -5.77 -3.89
C GLY A 186 15.26 -4.53 -4.78
N ASP A 187 15.73 -4.70 -6.01
CA ASP A 187 15.87 -3.61 -6.98
C ASP A 187 14.51 -3.08 -7.43
N LEU A 188 13.55 -3.97 -7.68
CA LEU A 188 12.17 -3.60 -8.01
C LEU A 188 11.51 -2.84 -6.86
N ASN A 189 11.64 -3.34 -5.63
CA ASN A 189 11.08 -2.71 -4.45
C ASN A 189 11.70 -1.33 -4.18
N HIS A 190 12.98 -1.13 -4.51
CA HIS A 190 13.62 0.17 -4.44
C HIS A 190 12.96 1.18 -5.40
N LEU A 191 12.65 0.77 -6.63
CA LEU A 191 11.93 1.63 -7.59
C LEU A 191 10.51 1.93 -7.09
N VAL A 192 9.78 0.95 -6.58
CA VAL A 192 8.45 1.15 -6.01
C VAL A 192 8.50 2.14 -4.85
N SER A 193 9.48 1.98 -3.95
CA SER A 193 9.63 2.89 -2.80
C SER A 193 9.96 4.32 -3.24
N ALA A 194 10.72 4.50 -4.32
CA ALA A 194 11.00 5.81 -4.88
C ALA A 194 9.73 6.48 -5.43
N VAL A 195 8.86 5.72 -6.10
CA VAL A 195 7.55 6.20 -6.57
C VAL A 195 6.66 6.60 -5.38
N MET A 196 6.52 5.73 -4.38
CA MET A 196 5.74 6.01 -3.17
C MET A 196 6.26 7.24 -2.44
N SER A 197 7.58 7.38 -2.32
CA SER A 197 8.21 8.56 -1.73
C SER A 197 7.91 9.83 -2.50
N GLY A 198 7.97 9.78 -3.83
CA GLY A 198 7.68 10.92 -4.70
C GLY A 198 6.22 11.37 -4.62
N VAL A 199 5.29 10.43 -4.71
CA VAL A 199 3.84 10.70 -4.64
C VAL A 199 3.44 11.30 -3.28
N THR A 200 4.04 10.83 -2.19
CA THR A 200 3.73 11.27 -0.83
C THR A 200 4.57 12.45 -0.35
N CYS A 201 5.47 12.97 -1.17
CA CYS A 201 6.36 14.08 -0.79
C CYS A 201 5.57 15.31 -0.30
N CYS A 202 4.49 15.67 -1.00
CA CYS A 202 3.65 16.80 -0.63
C CYS A 202 2.91 16.61 0.69
N LEU A 203 2.66 15.36 1.10
CA LEU A 203 2.05 15.04 2.39
C LEU A 203 3.06 15.11 3.55
N ARG A 204 4.33 14.82 3.28
CA ARG A 204 5.40 14.71 4.28
C ARG A 204 6.14 16.02 4.55
N PHE A 205 6.14 16.92 3.59
CA PHE A 205 6.83 18.19 3.68
C PHE A 205 5.88 19.36 3.44
N PRO A 206 6.11 20.51 4.07
CA PRO A 206 5.27 21.69 3.88
C PRO A 206 5.32 22.17 2.43
N GLY A 207 4.15 22.45 1.85
CA GLY A 207 3.99 22.92 0.48
C GLY A 207 2.57 23.41 0.22
N GLN A 208 2.34 24.01 -0.95
CA GLN A 208 1.06 24.58 -1.33
C GLN A 208 0.19 23.62 -2.17
N LEU A 209 0.80 22.59 -2.79
CA LEU A 209 0.12 21.68 -3.69
C LEU A 209 -0.09 20.30 -3.03
N ASN A 210 -1.30 19.74 -3.21
CA ASN A 210 -1.63 18.37 -2.80
C ASN A 210 -1.24 18.04 -1.35
N SER A 211 -1.56 18.93 -0.43
CA SER A 211 -1.14 18.83 0.98
C SER A 211 -1.88 17.76 1.78
N ASP A 212 -2.92 17.17 1.21
CA ASP A 212 -3.66 16.03 1.78
C ASP A 212 -4.09 15.02 0.71
N LEU A 213 -4.50 13.82 1.14
CA LEU A 213 -4.91 12.74 0.24
C LEU A 213 -6.13 13.12 -0.61
N ARG A 214 -7.06 13.89 -0.06
CA ARG A 214 -8.26 14.31 -0.79
C ARG A 214 -7.91 15.24 -1.95
N GLN A 215 -7.01 16.19 -1.75
CA GLN A 215 -6.55 17.07 -2.82
C GLN A 215 -5.80 16.27 -3.91
N LEU A 216 -5.00 15.30 -3.51
CA LEU A 216 -4.31 14.41 -4.44
C LEU A 216 -5.31 13.64 -5.31
N ALA A 217 -6.33 13.02 -4.69
CA ALA A 217 -7.38 12.29 -5.39
C ALA A 217 -8.16 13.18 -6.34
N VAL A 218 -8.62 14.35 -5.90
CA VAL A 218 -9.39 15.29 -6.73
C VAL A 218 -8.58 15.79 -7.94
N ASN A 219 -7.28 15.98 -7.78
CA ASN A 219 -6.44 16.51 -8.86
C ASN A 219 -5.98 15.44 -9.86
N LEU A 220 -5.88 14.18 -9.45
CA LEU A 220 -5.33 13.10 -10.29
C LEU A 220 -6.38 12.17 -10.87
N VAL A 221 -7.52 11.99 -10.18
CA VAL A 221 -8.56 11.06 -10.63
C VAL A 221 -9.63 11.80 -11.43
N PRO A 222 -9.82 11.46 -12.73
CA PRO A 222 -10.86 12.09 -13.54
C PRO A 222 -12.25 11.67 -13.04
N ILE A 223 -13.16 12.63 -12.95
CA ILE A 223 -14.57 12.36 -12.61
C ILE A 223 -15.24 11.75 -13.82
N LEU A 224 -15.65 10.49 -13.71
CA LEU A 224 -16.27 9.70 -14.80
C LEU A 224 -17.61 10.26 -15.35
N SER A 225 -18.24 11.20 -14.64
CA SER A 225 -19.50 11.82 -15.09
C SER A 225 -19.32 12.94 -16.12
N LEU A 226 -18.09 13.41 -16.30
CA LEU A 226 -17.75 14.39 -17.32
C LEU A 226 -16.79 13.72 -18.31
N ILE A 227 -17.28 13.36 -19.48
CA ILE A 227 -16.49 12.86 -20.61
C ILE A 227 -15.60 14.00 -21.14
N HIS A 228 -14.63 14.41 -20.38
CA HIS A 228 -13.53 15.24 -20.82
C HIS A 228 -12.26 14.67 -20.23
N ILE A 229 -11.70 13.69 -20.94
CA ILE A 229 -10.29 13.36 -20.81
C ILE A 229 -9.57 14.62 -21.31
N SER A 230 -9.08 15.44 -20.40
CA SER A 230 -8.15 16.48 -20.77
C SER A 230 -6.89 15.78 -21.27
N GLU A 231 -6.62 15.84 -22.54
CA GLU A 231 -5.35 15.40 -23.10
C GLU A 231 -4.22 16.09 -22.32
N PRO A 232 -3.18 15.35 -21.90
CA PRO A 232 -2.01 16.00 -21.31
C PRO A 232 -1.46 17.00 -22.32
N PRO A 233 -1.01 18.16 -21.90
CA PRO A 233 -0.45 19.15 -22.81
C PRO A 233 0.71 18.51 -23.57
N THR A 234 0.53 18.37 -24.87
CA THR A 234 1.60 17.97 -25.79
C THR A 234 2.69 19.01 -25.74
N ARG A 235 3.83 18.62 -25.17
CA ARG A 235 5.11 19.29 -25.37
C ARG A 235 6.09 18.33 -25.99
#